data_07404d0c44d4f128e1aaed833703d037
#
_entry.id   07404d0c44d4f128e1aaed833703d037
#
_cell.length_a   1.000
_cell.length_b   1.000
_cell.length_c   1.000
_cell.angle_alpha   90.00
_cell.angle_beta   90.00
_cell.angle_gamma   90.00
#
_symmetry.space_group_name_H-M   'P 1'
#
loop_
_entity.id
_entity.type
_entity.pdbx_description
1 polymer ?
#
loop_
_entity_poly.entity_id
_entity_poly.type
_entity_poly.pdbx_seq_one_letter_code
_entity_poly.pdbx_strand_id
1 'polypeptide(L)'
;CGIRVVLSDISTFVSYEKALNSVMSDNICFPAKLVHSHIQNLIHKKVERIFLPYVVYEHESDKKMNNSYNCPIVTGYSDVIRSSMSPDIPVDSPAITFADTGLLTKQCTNYLSSWGISKRDAEQAMKYALNAQKQYSSDIRRKAENIVRESRRKEEPIILLAGRPYHTDPLIQHKLSEMIANLGVNVISDDIVRDNSEIETQDTYLIKQWAYMNRILKAAEWTARQGNDIQFVQMTSF
;
A
#
# COMPACT_ATOMS: atom_id res chain seq x y z
N CYS A 1 -7.94 -14.04 17.35
CA CYS A 1 -9.30 -13.49 17.58
C CYS A 1 -10.41 -14.34 17.00
N GLY A 2 -10.12 -15.37 16.15
CA GLY A 2 -11.15 -16.23 15.56
C GLY A 2 -11.99 -15.60 14.43
N ILE A 3 -11.63 -14.41 13.96
CA ILE A 3 -12.32 -13.73 12.86
C ILE A 3 -11.81 -14.29 11.53
N ARG A 4 -12.74 -14.76 10.68
CA ARG A 4 -12.42 -15.15 9.30
C ARG A 4 -12.30 -13.90 8.43
N VAL A 5 -11.14 -13.74 7.77
CA VAL A 5 -10.90 -12.63 6.84
C VAL A 5 -11.08 -13.12 5.40
N VAL A 6 -11.83 -12.35 4.63
CA VAL A 6 -12.04 -12.56 3.19
C VAL A 6 -11.49 -11.34 2.45
N LEU A 7 -10.60 -11.57 1.50
CA LEU A 7 -10.08 -10.51 0.62
C LEU A 7 -10.90 -10.44 -0.67
N SER A 8 -10.98 -9.25 -1.24
CA SER A 8 -11.47 -9.07 -2.62
C SER A 8 -10.50 -9.72 -3.63
N ASP A 9 -11.02 -10.08 -4.78
CA ASP A 9 -10.22 -10.61 -5.88
C ASP A 9 -9.34 -9.53 -6.50
N ILE A 10 -8.33 -9.95 -7.26
CA ILE A 10 -7.46 -9.04 -8.03
C ILE A 10 -8.32 -8.23 -9.02
N SER A 11 -7.97 -6.97 -9.22
CA SER A 11 -8.67 -6.07 -10.15
C SER A 11 -8.61 -6.59 -11.57
N THR A 12 -9.76 -6.53 -12.25
CA THR A 12 -9.88 -6.82 -13.69
C THR A 12 -10.70 -5.74 -14.36
N PHE A 13 -10.52 -5.56 -15.66
CA PHE A 13 -11.31 -4.60 -16.42
C PHE A 13 -12.82 -4.92 -16.34
N VAL A 14 -13.18 -6.21 -16.41
CA VAL A 14 -14.57 -6.65 -16.28
C VAL A 14 -15.18 -6.31 -14.91
N SER A 15 -14.42 -6.48 -13.82
CA SER A 15 -14.91 -6.10 -12.49
C SER A 15 -15.06 -4.59 -12.34
N TYR A 16 -14.17 -3.82 -12.94
CA TYR A 16 -14.24 -2.37 -12.99
C TYR A 16 -15.48 -1.88 -13.75
N GLU A 17 -15.73 -2.39 -14.96
CA GLU A 17 -16.90 -2.01 -15.77
C GLU A 17 -18.22 -2.25 -15.04
N LYS A 18 -18.35 -3.37 -14.34
CA LYS A 18 -19.55 -3.70 -13.55
C LYS A 18 -19.82 -2.71 -12.41
N ALA A 19 -18.77 -2.08 -11.87
CA ALA A 19 -18.86 -1.16 -10.75
C ALA A 19 -19.00 0.32 -11.16
N LEU A 20 -18.86 0.64 -12.46
CA LEU A 20 -18.85 2.01 -12.96
C LEU A 20 -20.07 2.84 -12.55
N ASN A 21 -21.24 2.23 -12.49
CA ASN A 21 -22.49 2.94 -12.14
C ASN A 21 -22.49 3.48 -10.70
N SER A 22 -21.62 3.00 -9.84
CA SER A 22 -21.48 3.51 -8.46
C SER A 22 -20.41 4.59 -8.32
N VAL A 23 -19.60 4.83 -9.34
CA VAL A 23 -18.57 5.88 -9.34
C VAL A 23 -19.21 7.23 -9.56
N MET A 24 -19.13 8.11 -8.56
CA MET A 24 -19.85 9.40 -8.57
C MET A 24 -19.22 10.49 -9.46
N SER A 25 -17.95 10.32 -9.85
CA SER A 25 -17.25 11.36 -10.63
C SER A 25 -16.22 10.73 -11.57
N ASP A 26 -16.23 11.17 -12.81
CA ASP A 26 -15.22 10.76 -13.80
C ASP A 26 -13.83 11.35 -13.51
N ASN A 27 -13.77 12.45 -12.76
CA ASN A 27 -12.54 13.16 -12.44
C ASN A 27 -11.74 12.55 -11.29
N ILE A 28 -12.23 11.49 -10.64
CA ILE A 28 -11.50 10.81 -9.60
C ILE A 28 -10.43 9.90 -10.21
N CYS A 29 -9.29 9.73 -9.54
CA CYS A 29 -8.20 8.87 -10.01
C CYS A 29 -8.66 7.41 -10.19
N PHE A 30 -8.07 6.72 -11.16
CA PHE A 30 -8.43 5.35 -11.51
C PHE A 30 -8.32 4.37 -10.31
N PRO A 31 -7.27 4.41 -9.46
CA PRO A 31 -7.21 3.56 -8.27
C PRO A 31 -8.41 3.71 -7.34
N ALA A 32 -8.93 4.94 -7.18
CA ALA A 32 -10.12 5.16 -6.37
C ALA A 32 -11.38 4.56 -7.00
N LYS A 33 -11.52 4.61 -8.32
CA LYS A 33 -12.63 3.95 -9.04
C LYS A 33 -12.62 2.44 -8.81
N LEU A 34 -11.45 1.81 -8.71
CA LEU A 34 -11.33 0.37 -8.46
C LEU A 34 -11.81 -0.05 -7.06
N VAL A 35 -11.81 0.84 -6.08
CA VAL A 35 -12.35 0.52 -4.74
C VAL A 35 -13.80 0.06 -4.85
N HIS A 36 -14.60 0.68 -5.72
CA HIS A 36 -16.00 0.29 -5.94
C HIS A 36 -16.13 -1.18 -6.40
N SER A 37 -15.25 -1.63 -7.30
CA SER A 37 -15.26 -3.01 -7.76
C SER A 37 -14.86 -4.00 -6.65
N HIS A 38 -13.92 -3.64 -5.80
CA HIS A 38 -13.54 -4.46 -4.65
C HIS A 38 -14.65 -4.58 -3.62
N ILE A 39 -15.36 -3.48 -3.32
CA ILE A 39 -16.53 -3.49 -2.42
C ILE A 39 -17.63 -4.37 -2.99
N GLN A 40 -17.96 -4.21 -4.28
CA GLN A 40 -18.97 -5.04 -4.95
C GLN A 40 -18.59 -6.52 -4.95
N ASN A 41 -17.32 -6.85 -5.16
CA ASN A 41 -16.82 -8.21 -5.09
C ASN A 41 -17.01 -8.82 -3.69
N LEU A 42 -16.71 -8.09 -2.62
CA LEU A 42 -16.93 -8.54 -1.25
C LEU A 42 -18.42 -8.75 -0.93
N ILE A 43 -19.30 -7.87 -1.42
CA ILE A 43 -20.75 -8.03 -1.31
C ILE A 43 -21.21 -9.34 -2.01
N HIS A 44 -20.72 -9.59 -3.22
CA HIS A 44 -21.00 -10.84 -3.95
C HIS A 44 -20.46 -12.08 -3.23
N LYS A 45 -19.34 -11.97 -2.50
CA LYS A 45 -18.81 -13.03 -1.63
C LYS A 45 -19.62 -13.24 -0.35
N LYS A 46 -20.67 -12.44 -0.14
CA LYS A 46 -21.58 -12.51 1.00
C LYS A 46 -20.85 -12.40 2.35
N VAL A 47 -19.90 -11.47 2.42
CA VAL A 47 -19.26 -11.16 3.70
C VAL A 47 -20.26 -10.49 4.66
N GLU A 48 -20.13 -10.73 5.95
CA GLU A 48 -21.06 -10.18 6.94
C GLU A 48 -20.82 -8.67 7.17
N ARG A 49 -19.57 -8.20 6.92
CA ARG A 49 -19.19 -6.80 7.06
C ARG A 49 -17.88 -6.50 6.32
N ILE A 50 -17.68 -5.25 5.96
CA ILE A 50 -16.49 -4.77 5.25
C ILE A 50 -15.67 -3.89 6.20
N PHE A 51 -14.37 -4.15 6.31
CA PHE A 51 -13.42 -3.31 7.04
C PHE A 51 -12.72 -2.39 6.05
N LEU A 52 -13.03 -1.10 6.10
CA LEU A 52 -12.47 -0.04 5.25
C LEU A 52 -12.06 1.16 6.11
N PRO A 53 -10.91 1.11 6.79
CA PRO A 53 -10.53 2.10 7.79
C PRO A 53 -10.13 3.44 7.17
N TYR A 54 -10.25 4.52 7.96
CA TYR A 54 -9.55 5.78 7.69
C TYR A 54 -8.10 5.66 8.10
N VAL A 55 -7.18 5.81 7.15
CA VAL A 55 -5.75 5.80 7.42
C VAL A 55 -5.17 7.16 7.02
N VAL A 56 -5.00 8.06 7.99
CA VAL A 56 -4.48 9.41 7.76
C VAL A 56 -2.97 9.40 7.67
N TYR A 57 -2.32 8.66 8.58
CA TYR A 57 -0.86 8.65 8.73
C TYR A 57 -0.30 7.26 8.53
N GLU A 58 0.72 7.19 7.69
CA GLU A 58 1.56 6.02 7.49
C GLU A 58 2.79 6.05 8.40
N HIS A 59 3.54 4.94 8.41
CA HIS A 59 4.80 4.84 9.12
C HIS A 59 5.83 5.84 8.56
N GLU A 60 6.47 6.60 9.43
CA GLU A 60 7.56 7.50 9.08
C GLU A 60 8.83 6.69 8.80
N SER A 61 9.29 6.73 7.56
CA SER A 61 10.49 6.00 7.13
C SER A 61 11.77 6.85 7.15
N ASP A 62 11.65 8.15 7.39
CA ASP A 62 12.77 9.09 7.39
C ASP A 62 12.53 10.18 8.45
N LYS A 63 13.52 10.42 9.32
CA LYS A 63 13.46 11.44 10.38
C LYS A 63 13.39 12.88 9.86
N LYS A 64 13.73 13.09 8.59
CA LYS A 64 13.66 14.41 7.91
C LYS A 64 12.29 14.68 7.27
N MET A 65 11.31 13.79 7.46
CA MET A 65 9.96 14.01 6.99
C MET A 65 9.26 15.07 7.85
N ASN A 66 8.49 15.94 7.18
CA ASN A 66 7.64 16.90 7.89
C ASN A 66 6.36 16.22 8.37
N ASN A 67 5.91 15.18 7.67
CA ASN A 67 4.73 14.39 7.99
C ASN A 67 4.68 13.09 7.16
N SER A 68 3.75 12.20 7.49
CA SER A 68 3.53 10.91 6.80
C SER A 68 2.09 10.72 6.34
N TYR A 69 1.50 11.76 5.76
CA TYR A 69 0.12 11.70 5.29
C TYR A 69 -0.09 10.70 4.16
N ASN A 70 -1.25 10.04 4.22
CA ASN A 70 -1.82 9.37 3.05
C ASN A 70 -2.49 10.37 2.11
N CYS A 71 -2.77 9.93 0.89
CA CYS A 71 -3.59 10.68 -0.04
C CYS A 71 -4.98 10.95 0.58
N PRO A 72 -5.56 12.17 0.48
CA PRO A 72 -6.89 12.47 1.00
C PRO A 72 -7.98 11.52 0.49
N ILE A 73 -7.85 11.03 -0.75
CA ILE A 73 -8.76 10.01 -1.31
C ILE A 73 -8.69 8.72 -0.49
N VAL A 74 -7.50 8.22 -0.16
CA VAL A 74 -7.35 7.02 0.68
C VAL A 74 -7.96 7.25 2.06
N THR A 75 -7.73 8.43 2.64
CA THR A 75 -8.24 8.76 3.97
C THR A 75 -9.77 8.82 4.04
N GLY A 76 -10.44 9.43 3.05
CA GLY A 76 -11.88 9.71 3.11
C GLY A 76 -12.77 8.79 2.29
N TYR A 77 -12.21 7.79 1.60
CA TYR A 77 -12.96 7.06 0.58
C TYR A 77 -14.05 6.13 1.13
N SER A 78 -13.97 5.75 2.39
CA SER A 78 -15.02 4.98 3.05
C SER A 78 -16.36 5.72 3.12
N ASP A 79 -16.35 7.06 3.27
CA ASP A 79 -17.56 7.88 3.22
C ASP A 79 -18.14 7.94 1.82
N VAL A 80 -17.29 8.04 0.81
CA VAL A 80 -17.71 7.99 -0.60
C VAL A 80 -18.39 6.66 -0.89
N ILE A 81 -17.81 5.54 -0.49
CA ILE A 81 -18.39 4.20 -0.68
C ILE A 81 -19.75 4.10 0.02
N ARG A 82 -19.85 4.50 1.29
CA ARG A 82 -21.15 4.44 2.01
C ARG A 82 -22.22 5.29 1.33
N SER A 83 -21.85 6.46 0.83
CA SER A 83 -22.78 7.37 0.18
C SER A 83 -23.18 6.92 -1.23
N SER A 84 -22.22 6.42 -2.04
CA SER A 84 -22.45 6.11 -3.45
C SER A 84 -23.03 4.70 -3.68
N MET A 85 -22.62 3.72 -2.88
CA MET A 85 -23.04 2.34 -3.03
C MET A 85 -24.16 1.93 -2.08
N SER A 86 -24.30 2.66 -0.94
CA SER A 86 -25.28 2.34 0.14
C SER A 86 -25.38 0.84 0.42
N PRO A 87 -24.27 0.15 0.76
CA PRO A 87 -24.27 -1.30 0.92
C PRO A 87 -25.23 -1.74 2.02
N ASP A 88 -25.97 -2.84 1.80
CA ASP A 88 -26.87 -3.42 2.81
C ASP A 88 -26.12 -4.06 3.99
N ILE A 89 -24.80 -4.20 3.90
CA ILE A 89 -23.93 -4.74 4.95
C ILE A 89 -23.11 -3.61 5.58
N PRO A 90 -22.75 -3.71 6.88
CA PRO A 90 -21.95 -2.70 7.54
C PRO A 90 -20.59 -2.48 6.88
N VAL A 91 -20.23 -1.22 6.66
CA VAL A 91 -18.89 -0.79 6.27
C VAL A 91 -18.25 -0.11 7.48
N ASP A 92 -17.35 -0.83 8.13
CA ASP A 92 -16.65 -0.34 9.31
C ASP A 92 -15.45 0.49 8.92
N SER A 93 -15.40 1.71 9.41
CA SER A 93 -14.35 2.67 9.05
C SER A 93 -13.72 3.29 10.31
N PRO A 94 -13.07 2.47 11.16
CA PRO A 94 -12.37 3.04 12.31
C PRO A 94 -11.18 3.89 11.84
N ALA A 95 -10.93 4.99 12.55
CA ALA A 95 -9.70 5.76 12.32
C ALA A 95 -8.52 5.02 12.93
N ILE A 96 -7.53 4.72 12.10
CA ILE A 96 -6.27 4.08 12.51
C ILE A 96 -5.07 4.86 11.98
N THR A 97 -3.94 4.75 12.65
CA THR A 97 -2.68 5.35 12.22
C THR A 97 -1.55 4.35 12.28
N PHE A 98 -0.66 4.40 11.30
CA PHE A 98 0.57 3.62 11.32
C PHE A 98 1.78 4.42 11.82
N ALA A 99 1.63 5.74 12.05
CA ALA A 99 2.73 6.58 12.53
C ALA A 99 3.17 6.24 13.97
N ASP A 100 2.24 5.76 14.80
CA ASP A 100 2.51 5.36 16.18
C ASP A 100 1.95 3.97 16.48
N THR A 101 2.81 3.03 16.78
CA THR A 101 2.46 1.62 17.01
C THR A 101 1.59 1.43 18.27
N GLY A 102 1.81 2.24 19.31
CA GLY A 102 1.02 2.19 20.54
C GLY A 102 -0.41 2.68 20.29
N LEU A 103 -0.54 3.79 19.57
CA LEU A 103 -1.84 4.33 19.18
C LEU A 103 -2.58 3.39 18.21
N LEU A 104 -1.89 2.84 17.22
CA LEU A 104 -2.44 1.81 16.32
C LEU A 104 -2.99 0.63 17.12
N THR A 105 -2.22 0.10 18.07
CA THR A 105 -2.64 -1.02 18.92
C THR A 105 -3.89 -0.65 19.71
N LYS A 106 -3.94 0.55 20.31
CA LYS A 106 -5.10 1.05 21.06
C LYS A 106 -6.33 1.17 20.17
N GLN A 107 -6.20 1.75 18.98
CA GLN A 107 -7.31 1.95 18.03
C GLN A 107 -7.88 0.60 17.56
N CYS A 108 -7.01 -0.33 17.16
CA CYS A 108 -7.42 -1.67 16.75
C CYS A 108 -8.04 -2.48 17.90
N THR A 109 -7.47 -2.40 19.10
CA THR A 109 -8.02 -3.07 20.28
C THR A 109 -9.41 -2.53 20.62
N ASN A 110 -9.62 -1.22 20.61
CA ASN A 110 -10.93 -0.62 20.84
C ASN A 110 -11.96 -1.07 19.79
N TYR A 111 -11.58 -1.11 18.52
CA TYR A 111 -12.44 -1.59 17.44
C TYR A 111 -12.81 -3.06 17.63
N LEU A 112 -11.85 -3.95 17.89
CA LEU A 112 -12.09 -5.37 18.13
C LEU A 112 -12.94 -5.62 19.41
N SER A 113 -12.78 -4.78 20.42
CA SER A 113 -13.57 -4.87 21.65
C SER A 113 -15.07 -4.60 21.38
N SER A 114 -15.41 -3.78 20.39
CA SER A 114 -16.81 -3.58 19.97
C SER A 114 -17.45 -4.85 19.40
N TRP A 115 -16.65 -5.85 19.04
CA TRP A 115 -17.10 -7.18 18.57
C TRP A 115 -17.06 -8.24 19.67
N GLY A 116 -16.85 -7.84 20.93
CA GLY A 116 -16.77 -8.77 22.05
C GLY A 116 -15.43 -9.48 22.18
N ILE A 117 -14.40 -9.08 21.41
CA ILE A 117 -13.06 -9.63 21.55
C ILE A 117 -12.43 -9.07 22.83
N SER A 118 -11.85 -9.94 23.67
CA SER A 118 -11.19 -9.50 24.89
C SER A 118 -9.98 -8.62 24.57
N LYS A 119 -9.71 -7.63 25.44
CA LYS A 119 -8.54 -6.76 25.29
C LYS A 119 -7.26 -7.55 25.16
N ARG A 120 -7.09 -8.61 25.97
CA ARG A 120 -5.91 -9.49 25.95
C ARG A 120 -5.72 -10.16 24.59
N ASP A 121 -6.81 -10.70 24.00
CA ASP A 121 -6.73 -11.40 22.73
C ASP A 121 -6.48 -10.41 21.57
N ALA A 122 -7.07 -9.22 21.64
CA ALA A 122 -6.84 -8.15 20.66
C ALA A 122 -5.38 -7.67 20.69
N GLU A 123 -4.81 -7.39 21.87
CA GLU A 123 -3.41 -6.98 22.04
C GLU A 123 -2.45 -8.08 21.57
N GLN A 124 -2.76 -9.34 21.88
CA GLN A 124 -1.95 -10.49 21.40
C GLN A 124 -2.01 -10.61 19.87
N ALA A 125 -3.17 -10.45 19.27
CA ALA A 125 -3.35 -10.46 17.82
C ALA A 125 -2.58 -9.30 17.16
N MET A 126 -2.61 -8.10 17.74
CA MET A 126 -1.83 -6.95 17.26
C MET A 126 -0.32 -7.23 17.29
N LYS A 127 0.17 -7.84 18.37
CA LYS A 127 1.58 -8.23 18.45
C LYS A 127 1.99 -9.19 17.32
N TYR A 128 1.16 -10.18 17.01
CA TYR A 128 1.42 -11.09 15.89
C TYR A 128 1.37 -10.37 14.55
N ALA A 129 0.38 -9.47 14.35
CA ALA A 129 0.22 -8.72 13.11
C ALA A 129 1.43 -7.80 12.84
N LEU A 130 1.89 -7.08 13.86
CA LEU A 130 3.07 -6.21 13.75
C LEU A 130 4.35 -7.00 13.45
N ASN A 131 4.52 -8.17 14.07
CA ASN A 131 5.65 -9.06 13.78
C ASN A 131 5.58 -9.60 12.34
N ALA A 132 4.39 -10.01 11.88
CA ALA A 132 4.20 -10.48 10.52
C ALA A 132 4.50 -9.38 9.49
N GLN A 133 4.05 -8.15 9.76
CA GLN A 133 4.35 -6.98 8.91
C GLN A 133 5.86 -6.70 8.84
N LYS A 134 6.54 -6.74 9.99
CA LYS A 134 8.01 -6.56 10.04
C LYS A 134 8.75 -7.66 9.27
N GLN A 135 8.31 -8.91 9.43
CA GLN A 135 8.89 -10.04 8.72
C GLN A 135 8.69 -9.90 7.20
N TYR A 136 7.47 -9.54 6.77
CA TYR A 136 7.16 -9.29 5.38
C TYR A 136 8.05 -8.20 4.76
N SER A 137 8.20 -7.05 5.43
CA SER A 137 9.08 -5.96 4.97
C SER A 137 10.53 -6.42 4.83
N SER A 138 11.03 -7.20 5.82
CA SER A 138 12.38 -7.76 5.78
C SER A 138 12.57 -8.75 4.64
N ASP A 139 11.59 -9.62 4.40
CA ASP A 139 11.66 -10.64 3.35
C ASP A 139 11.65 -10.03 1.94
N ILE A 140 10.81 -9.01 1.71
CA ILE A 140 10.78 -8.30 0.42
C ILE A 140 12.11 -7.60 0.17
N ARG A 141 12.63 -6.87 1.15
CA ARG A 141 13.93 -6.20 1.03
C ARG A 141 15.04 -7.19 0.72
N ARG A 142 15.14 -8.28 1.48
CA ARG A 142 16.13 -9.34 1.26
C ARG A 142 16.01 -9.95 -0.14
N LYS A 143 14.79 -10.15 -0.64
CA LYS A 143 14.56 -10.64 -2.01
C LYS A 143 15.07 -9.65 -3.05
N ALA A 144 14.79 -8.36 -2.88
CA ALA A 144 15.30 -7.32 -3.80
C ALA A 144 16.83 -7.22 -3.77
N GLU A 145 17.45 -7.26 -2.58
CA GLU A 145 18.92 -7.28 -2.42
C GLU A 145 19.55 -8.49 -3.09
N ASN A 146 18.90 -9.66 -3.02
CA ASN A 146 19.36 -10.86 -3.72
C ASN A 146 19.29 -10.71 -5.23
N ILE A 147 18.20 -10.12 -5.76
CA ILE A 147 18.08 -9.82 -7.20
C ILE A 147 19.22 -8.90 -7.63
N VAL A 148 19.46 -7.81 -6.91
CA VAL A 148 20.56 -6.87 -7.23
C VAL A 148 21.91 -7.59 -7.27
N ARG A 149 22.19 -8.42 -6.26
CA ARG A 149 23.46 -9.17 -6.18
C ARG A 149 23.64 -10.14 -7.34
N GLU A 150 22.59 -10.91 -7.67
CA GLU A 150 22.64 -11.89 -8.77
C GLU A 150 22.73 -11.21 -10.14
N SER A 151 21.99 -10.11 -10.35
CA SER A 151 22.05 -9.34 -11.59
C SER A 151 23.44 -8.75 -11.82
N ARG A 152 24.06 -8.19 -10.78
CA ARG A 152 25.45 -7.68 -10.86
C ARG A 152 26.46 -8.78 -11.22
N ARG A 153 26.29 -9.97 -10.64
CA ARG A 153 27.16 -11.12 -10.95
C ARG A 153 27.05 -11.54 -12.41
N LYS A 154 25.89 -11.32 -13.04
CA LYS A 154 25.61 -11.68 -14.43
C LYS A 154 25.74 -10.52 -15.40
N GLU A 155 26.06 -9.33 -14.91
CA GLU A 155 26.09 -8.08 -15.68
C GLU A 155 24.75 -7.75 -16.37
N GLU A 156 23.63 -8.15 -15.72
CA GLU A 156 22.26 -7.90 -16.18
C GLU A 156 21.76 -6.54 -15.68
N PRO A 157 21.06 -5.75 -16.52
CA PRO A 157 20.50 -4.48 -16.11
C PRO A 157 19.33 -4.67 -15.13
N ILE A 158 19.14 -3.66 -14.27
CA ILE A 158 18.08 -3.64 -13.26
C ILE A 158 17.25 -2.37 -13.42
N ILE A 159 15.94 -2.49 -13.35
CA ILE A 159 15.02 -1.35 -13.22
C ILE A 159 14.42 -1.38 -11.82
N LEU A 160 14.52 -0.25 -11.10
CA LEU A 160 13.75 0.01 -9.90
C LEU A 160 12.47 0.74 -10.31
N LEU A 161 11.33 0.03 -10.21
CA LEU A 161 10.00 0.61 -10.39
C LEU A 161 9.51 1.20 -9.07
N ALA A 162 9.46 2.52 -9.00
CA ALA A 162 8.95 3.24 -7.85
C ALA A 162 7.54 3.75 -8.09
N GLY A 163 6.68 3.64 -7.09
CA GLY A 163 5.31 4.09 -7.20
C GLY A 163 4.54 4.06 -5.89
N ARG A 164 3.29 4.46 -5.94
CA ARG A 164 2.39 4.31 -4.81
C ARG A 164 1.96 2.84 -4.67
N PRO A 165 1.49 2.39 -3.50
CA PRO A 165 1.17 0.97 -3.26
C PRO A 165 0.23 0.34 -4.29
N TYR A 166 -0.72 1.09 -4.81
CA TYR A 166 -1.66 0.59 -5.82
C TYR A 166 -1.02 0.25 -7.16
N HIS A 167 0.21 0.70 -7.44
CA HIS A 167 0.94 0.28 -8.64
C HIS A 167 1.42 -1.19 -8.57
N THR A 168 1.18 -1.90 -7.49
CA THR A 168 1.34 -3.35 -7.44
C THR A 168 0.13 -4.10 -8.04
N ASP A 169 -0.99 -3.41 -8.24
CA ASP A 169 -2.17 -4.00 -8.88
C ASP A 169 -1.94 -4.18 -10.39
N PRO A 170 -2.17 -5.40 -10.96
CA PRO A 170 -1.86 -5.68 -12.37
C PRO A 170 -2.66 -4.83 -13.35
N LEU A 171 -3.88 -4.43 -13.01
CA LEU A 171 -4.69 -3.58 -13.86
C LEU A 171 -4.16 -2.14 -13.91
N ILE A 172 -3.74 -1.60 -12.76
CA ILE A 172 -3.16 -0.25 -12.67
C ILE A 172 -1.78 -0.21 -13.31
N GLN A 173 -0.97 -1.24 -13.09
CA GLN A 173 0.39 -1.33 -13.63
C GLN A 173 0.43 -1.67 -15.12
N HIS A 174 -0.68 -2.13 -15.70
CA HIS A 174 -0.73 -2.63 -17.09
C HIS A 174 0.32 -3.70 -17.39
N LYS A 175 0.68 -4.54 -16.40
CA LYS A 175 1.72 -5.58 -16.50
C LYS A 175 3.11 -5.06 -16.88
N LEU A 176 3.41 -3.80 -16.58
CA LEU A 176 4.67 -3.16 -16.95
C LEU A 176 5.89 -3.93 -16.41
N SER A 177 5.84 -4.39 -15.17
CA SER A 177 6.92 -5.19 -14.57
C SER A 177 7.17 -6.52 -15.32
N GLU A 178 6.10 -7.18 -15.77
CA GLU A 178 6.18 -8.41 -16.56
C GLU A 178 6.76 -8.12 -17.96
N MET A 179 6.32 -7.03 -18.58
CA MET A 179 6.85 -6.61 -19.90
C MET A 179 8.36 -6.35 -19.83
N ILE A 180 8.81 -5.63 -18.82
CA ILE A 180 10.24 -5.34 -18.61
C ILE A 180 11.01 -6.64 -18.34
N ALA A 181 10.50 -7.53 -17.50
CA ALA A 181 11.13 -8.82 -17.21
C ALA A 181 11.24 -9.71 -18.46
N ASN A 182 10.24 -9.70 -19.34
CA ASN A 182 10.25 -10.43 -20.60
C ASN A 182 11.30 -9.93 -21.60
N LEU A 183 11.80 -8.70 -21.41
CA LEU A 183 12.93 -8.15 -22.19
C LEU A 183 14.30 -8.56 -21.60
N GLY A 184 14.33 -9.41 -20.57
CA GLY A 184 15.56 -9.85 -19.91
C GLY A 184 16.11 -8.85 -18.89
N VAL A 185 15.32 -7.87 -18.46
CA VAL A 185 15.72 -6.86 -17.48
C VAL A 185 15.12 -7.21 -16.11
N ASN A 186 15.96 -7.24 -15.08
CA ASN A 186 15.49 -7.51 -13.72
C ASN A 186 14.74 -6.31 -13.15
N VAL A 187 13.64 -6.57 -12.41
CA VAL A 187 12.79 -5.53 -11.84
C VAL A 187 12.75 -5.68 -10.33
N ILE A 188 12.97 -4.57 -9.64
CA ILE A 188 12.76 -4.45 -8.19
C ILE A 188 11.81 -3.28 -7.90
N SER A 189 11.16 -3.28 -6.74
CA SER A 189 10.30 -2.18 -6.29
C SER A 189 11.01 -1.26 -5.30
N ASP A 190 10.42 -0.09 -5.08
CA ASP A 190 10.84 0.86 -4.04
C ASP A 190 10.72 0.30 -2.61
N ASP A 191 10.19 -0.91 -2.43
CA ASP A 191 10.22 -1.61 -1.14
C ASP A 191 11.65 -1.96 -0.67
N ILE A 192 12.65 -1.94 -1.56
CA ILE A 192 14.07 -2.14 -1.19
C ILE A 192 14.55 -1.09 -0.18
N VAL A 193 13.98 0.12 -0.21
CA VAL A 193 14.31 1.19 0.74
C VAL A 193 13.36 1.28 1.93
N ARG A 194 12.34 0.40 2.00
CA ARG A 194 11.39 0.37 3.11
C ARG A 194 12.13 0.07 4.42
N ASP A 195 11.83 0.85 5.44
CA ASP A 195 12.41 0.73 6.79
C ASP A 195 13.96 0.76 6.83
N ASN A 196 14.61 1.27 5.77
CA ASN A 196 16.05 1.48 5.74
C ASN A 196 16.38 2.88 6.28
N SER A 197 16.85 2.95 7.53
CA SER A 197 17.22 4.21 8.21
C SER A 197 18.55 4.80 7.77
N GLU A 198 19.36 4.06 6.99
CA GLU A 198 20.68 4.52 6.52
C GLU A 198 20.57 5.45 5.31
N ILE A 199 19.42 5.43 4.63
CA ILE A 199 19.16 6.27 3.47
C ILE A 199 18.39 7.49 3.94
N GLU A 200 19.09 8.61 4.03
CA GLU A 200 18.47 9.90 4.25
C GLU A 200 18.24 10.59 2.89
N THR A 201 17.05 11.15 2.70
CA THR A 201 16.81 12.02 1.54
C THR A 201 17.55 13.34 1.71
N GLN A 202 18.14 13.82 0.62
CA GLN A 202 18.78 15.15 0.62
C GLN A 202 17.76 16.23 0.95
N ASP A 203 18.25 17.38 1.44
CA ASP A 203 17.41 18.55 1.64
C ASP A 203 16.93 19.03 0.28
N THR A 204 15.62 18.99 0.11
CA THR A 204 14.93 19.44 -1.11
C THR A 204 14.04 20.62 -0.74
N TYR A 205 13.73 21.49 -1.69
CA TYR A 205 12.73 22.55 -1.51
C TYR A 205 11.29 21.98 -1.39
N LEU A 206 11.12 20.67 -1.56
CA LEU A 206 9.83 19.99 -1.45
C LEU A 206 9.47 19.73 0.00
N ILE A 207 8.23 20.02 0.36
CA ILE A 207 7.67 19.65 1.66
C ILE A 207 7.46 18.13 1.69
N LYS A 208 8.20 17.45 2.55
CA LYS A 208 8.17 15.98 2.69
C LYS A 208 7.04 15.55 3.62
N GLN A 209 5.80 15.70 3.18
CA GLN A 209 4.61 15.41 4.01
C GLN A 209 3.81 14.17 3.58
N TRP A 210 4.08 13.63 2.39
CA TRP A 210 3.35 12.49 1.83
C TRP A 210 4.15 11.20 1.94
N ALA A 211 3.67 10.22 2.69
CA ALA A 211 4.40 9.00 3.02
C ALA A 211 5.01 8.29 1.79
N TYR A 212 4.19 8.03 0.79
CA TYR A 212 4.65 7.28 -0.39
C TYR A 212 5.49 8.12 -1.35
N MET A 213 5.27 9.43 -1.41
CA MET A 213 6.13 10.31 -2.18
C MET A 213 7.53 10.39 -1.56
N ASN A 214 7.59 10.46 -0.23
CA ASN A 214 8.85 10.42 0.50
C ASN A 214 9.61 9.09 0.25
N ARG A 215 8.89 7.95 0.18
CA ARG A 215 9.50 6.66 -0.16
C ARG A 215 10.02 6.63 -1.59
N ILE A 216 9.32 7.22 -2.55
CA ILE A 216 9.77 7.35 -3.94
C ILE A 216 11.06 8.19 -4.02
N LEU A 217 11.10 9.34 -3.33
CA LEU A 217 12.31 10.17 -3.24
C LEU A 217 13.49 9.40 -2.62
N LYS A 218 13.22 8.64 -1.57
CA LYS A 218 14.23 7.79 -0.92
C LYS A 218 14.75 6.70 -1.86
N ALA A 219 13.88 6.12 -2.68
CA ALA A 219 14.27 5.13 -3.70
C ALA A 219 15.14 5.77 -4.80
N ALA A 220 14.82 6.99 -5.24
CA ALA A 220 15.63 7.73 -6.19
C ALA A 220 17.03 8.01 -5.63
N GLU A 221 17.11 8.49 -4.40
CA GLU A 221 18.39 8.74 -3.69
C GLU A 221 19.21 7.45 -3.54
N TRP A 222 18.55 6.34 -3.17
CA TRP A 222 19.21 5.04 -3.09
C TRP A 222 19.77 4.61 -4.45
N THR A 223 18.98 4.75 -5.51
CA THR A 223 19.41 4.36 -6.87
C THR A 223 20.61 5.21 -7.33
N ALA A 224 20.60 6.51 -7.08
CA ALA A 224 21.71 7.40 -7.43
C ALA A 224 23.06 6.99 -6.79
N ARG A 225 23.00 6.32 -5.63
CA ARG A 225 24.20 5.81 -4.92
C ARG A 225 24.64 4.42 -5.41
N GLN A 226 23.86 3.73 -6.25
CA GLN A 226 24.16 2.35 -6.66
C GLN A 226 25.09 2.25 -7.90
N GLY A 227 25.20 3.28 -8.70
CA GLY A 227 25.91 3.26 -9.98
C GLY A 227 24.96 3.15 -11.17
N ASN A 228 25.50 2.83 -12.35
CA ASN A 228 24.74 2.88 -13.62
C ASN A 228 24.00 1.58 -13.96
N ASP A 229 24.16 0.54 -13.16
CA ASP A 229 23.55 -0.78 -13.38
C ASP A 229 22.06 -0.82 -12.95
N ILE A 230 21.62 0.14 -12.15
CA ILE A 230 20.23 0.27 -11.73
C ILE A 230 19.64 1.56 -12.27
N GLN A 231 18.55 1.46 -13.01
CA GLN A 231 17.81 2.60 -13.53
C GLN A 231 16.53 2.83 -12.74
N PHE A 232 16.30 4.08 -12.33
CA PHE A 232 15.10 4.50 -11.62
C PHE A 232 13.98 4.84 -12.59
N VAL A 233 12.81 4.25 -12.41
CA VAL A 233 11.60 4.54 -13.17
C VAL A 233 10.45 4.81 -12.20
N GLN A 234 9.87 6.00 -12.27
CA GLN A 234 8.69 6.35 -11.47
C GLN A 234 7.42 6.08 -12.26
N MET A 235 6.52 5.32 -11.66
CA MET A 235 5.15 5.13 -12.18
C MET A 235 4.23 6.24 -11.70
N THR A 236 3.35 6.70 -12.58
CA THR A 236 2.30 7.67 -12.29
C THR A 236 0.95 7.13 -12.79
N SER A 237 -0.16 7.57 -12.18
CA SER A 237 -1.52 7.12 -12.51
C SER A 237 -2.41 8.23 -13.05
N PHE A 238 -1.81 9.31 -13.52
CA PHE A 238 -2.51 10.46 -14.08
C PHE A 238 -2.17 10.64 -15.54
#